data_27815fb6ab2b17422f947c001c57efea
#
_entry.id   27815fb6ab2b17422f947c001c57efea
#
_cell.length_a   1.000
_cell.length_b   1.000
_cell.length_c   1.000
_cell.angle_alpha   90.00
_cell.angle_beta   90.00
_cell.angle_gamma   90.00
#
_symmetry.space_group_name_H-M   'P 1'
#
loop_
_entity.id
_entity.type
_entity.pdbx_description
1 polymer ?
#
loop_
_entity_poly.entity_id
_entity_poly.type
_entity_poly.pdbx_seq_one_letter_code
_entity_poly.pdbx_strand_id
1 'polypeptide(L)'
;MAEWTLGAVLDAIADAVPDRVMTVSGERRSTYAQTAERTRRVANFLAHNGFGVHTERAELQNWECGQDVVALIMHNDLYPDMVLACLKARVVPVNVNYHYTPREVGELLEYLSPRGVIYHRALGAKFADVLPGGAQLLISVDDGSDLPELPGA
;
A
#
# COMPACT_ATOMS: atom_id res chain seq x y z
N MET A 1 -10.03 23.80 -13.61
CA MET A 1 -9.01 23.84 -12.55
C MET A 1 -8.41 22.44 -12.48
N ALA A 2 -7.08 22.31 -12.46
CA ALA A 2 -6.47 21.01 -12.23
C ALA A 2 -6.84 20.53 -10.82
N GLU A 3 -7.43 19.34 -10.74
CA GLU A 3 -7.79 18.75 -9.45
C GLU A 3 -6.50 18.18 -8.83
N TRP A 4 -6.08 18.77 -7.70
CA TRP A 4 -4.89 18.35 -6.98
C TRP A 4 -5.18 17.09 -6.19
N THR A 5 -4.60 15.97 -6.60
CA THR A 5 -4.56 14.74 -5.81
C THR A 5 -3.25 14.65 -5.03
N LEU A 6 -3.22 13.85 -3.95
CA LEU A 6 -1.97 13.62 -3.19
C LEU A 6 -0.85 13.04 -4.08
N GLY A 7 -1.20 12.20 -5.05
CA GLY A 7 -0.24 11.69 -6.03
C GLY A 7 0.35 12.78 -6.91
N ALA A 8 -0.49 13.70 -7.41
CA ALA A 8 -0.05 14.83 -8.23
C ALA A 8 0.82 15.82 -7.42
N VAL A 9 0.49 16.04 -6.15
CA VAL A 9 1.32 16.86 -5.25
C VAL A 9 2.71 16.27 -5.06
N LEU A 10 2.79 14.94 -4.83
CA LEU A 10 4.09 14.26 -4.73
C LEU A 10 4.92 14.43 -6.00
N ASP A 11 4.31 14.24 -7.17
CA ASP A 11 5.02 14.36 -8.45
C ASP A 11 5.52 15.80 -8.66
N ALA A 12 4.70 16.81 -8.38
CA ALA A 12 5.10 18.22 -8.48
C ALA A 12 6.26 18.58 -7.53
N ILE A 13 6.26 18.03 -6.30
CA ILE A 13 7.38 18.24 -5.37
C ILE A 13 8.63 17.51 -5.86
N ALA A 14 8.48 16.28 -6.35
CA ALA A 14 9.61 15.48 -6.87
C ALA A 14 10.26 16.15 -8.08
N ASP A 15 9.48 16.82 -8.95
CA ASP A 15 9.99 17.59 -10.07
C ASP A 15 10.72 18.86 -9.60
N ALA A 16 10.23 19.51 -8.54
CA ALA A 16 10.82 20.77 -8.04
C ALA A 16 12.10 20.54 -7.22
N VAL A 17 12.15 19.47 -6.41
CA VAL A 17 13.27 19.19 -5.48
C VAL A 17 13.65 17.70 -5.46
N PRO A 18 14.03 17.12 -6.63
CA PRO A 18 14.20 15.68 -6.81
C PRO A 18 15.19 15.03 -5.83
N ASP A 19 16.30 15.71 -5.56
CA ASP A 19 17.40 15.19 -4.76
C ASP A 19 17.22 15.40 -3.24
N ARG A 20 16.19 16.14 -2.86
CA ARG A 20 15.93 16.38 -1.44
C ARG A 20 15.44 15.09 -0.78
N VAL A 21 15.96 14.82 0.43
CA VAL A 21 15.54 13.66 1.22
C VAL A 21 14.08 13.84 1.64
N MET A 22 13.24 12.86 1.32
CA MET A 22 11.84 12.80 1.70
C MET A 22 11.63 11.96 2.95
N THR A 23 12.25 10.76 3.00
CA THR A 23 12.07 9.82 4.12
C THR A 23 13.41 9.37 4.68
N VAL A 24 13.43 9.15 6.00
CA VAL A 24 14.56 8.58 6.73
C VAL A 24 14.03 7.50 7.66
N SER A 25 14.57 6.28 7.54
CA SER A 25 14.24 5.17 8.43
C SER A 25 15.53 4.39 8.73
N GLY A 26 16.04 4.52 9.95
CA GLY A 26 17.36 4.01 10.29
C GLY A 26 18.43 4.63 9.39
N GLU A 27 19.19 3.77 8.70
CA GLU A 27 20.22 4.18 7.73
C GLU A 27 19.66 4.46 6.32
N ARG A 28 18.44 4.01 6.04
CA ARG A 28 17.79 4.21 4.73
C ARG A 28 17.34 5.65 4.57
N ARG A 29 17.75 6.25 3.47
CA ARG A 29 17.31 7.58 3.05
C ARG A 29 16.73 7.48 1.65
N SER A 30 15.59 8.10 1.42
CA SER A 30 14.99 8.17 0.08
C SER A 30 14.72 9.61 -0.30
N THR A 31 15.07 9.98 -1.53
CA THR A 31 14.78 11.30 -2.07
C THR A 31 13.36 11.36 -2.62
N TYR A 32 12.87 12.56 -2.90
CA TYR A 32 11.56 12.75 -3.56
C TYR A 32 11.50 12.04 -4.90
N ALA A 33 12.54 12.13 -5.72
CA ALA A 33 12.58 11.42 -7.00
C ALA A 33 12.50 9.90 -6.84
N GLN A 34 13.26 9.34 -5.91
CA GLN A 34 13.25 7.90 -5.63
C GLN A 34 11.89 7.42 -5.14
N THR A 35 11.26 8.17 -4.23
CA THR A 35 9.92 7.85 -3.73
C THR A 35 8.87 7.97 -4.84
N ALA A 36 8.90 9.04 -5.64
CA ALA A 36 7.98 9.23 -6.77
C ALA A 36 8.09 8.09 -7.78
N GLU A 37 9.30 7.63 -8.09
CA GLU A 37 9.53 6.51 -9.00
C GLU A 37 9.00 5.18 -8.44
N ARG A 38 9.31 4.85 -7.16
CA ARG A 38 8.77 3.63 -6.54
C ARG A 38 7.25 3.63 -6.49
N THR A 39 6.66 4.74 -6.03
CA THR A 39 5.19 4.86 -5.93
C THR A 39 4.53 4.74 -7.30
N ARG A 40 5.14 5.27 -8.36
CA ARG A 40 4.63 5.13 -9.74
C ARG A 40 4.66 3.68 -10.20
N ARG A 41 5.75 2.94 -9.94
CA ARG A 41 5.87 1.52 -10.31
C ARG A 41 4.82 0.67 -9.60
N VAL A 42 4.66 0.85 -8.29
CA VAL A 42 3.66 0.09 -7.51
C VAL A 42 2.24 0.47 -7.93
N ALA A 43 1.96 1.75 -8.17
CA ALA A 43 0.66 2.19 -8.66
C ALA A 43 0.32 1.59 -10.03
N ASN A 44 1.28 1.57 -10.96
CA ASN A 44 1.11 0.94 -12.27
C ASN A 44 0.90 -0.57 -12.16
N PHE A 45 1.61 -1.23 -11.24
CA PHE A 45 1.42 -2.65 -10.98
C PHE A 45 0.00 -2.95 -10.45
N LEU A 46 -0.49 -2.16 -9.48
CA LEU A 46 -1.86 -2.28 -8.98
C LEU A 46 -2.88 -2.07 -10.10
N ALA A 47 -2.73 -1.01 -10.87
CA ALA A 47 -3.63 -0.69 -11.98
C ALA A 47 -3.62 -1.79 -13.06
N HIS A 48 -2.44 -2.35 -13.40
CA HIS A 48 -2.31 -3.45 -14.36
C HIS A 48 -3.01 -4.73 -13.88
N ASN A 49 -3.08 -4.95 -12.57
CA ASN A 49 -3.84 -6.05 -11.95
C ASN A 49 -5.32 -5.70 -11.72
N GLY A 50 -5.81 -4.61 -12.32
CA GLY A 50 -7.21 -4.23 -12.31
C GLY A 50 -7.67 -3.56 -11.01
N PHE A 51 -6.74 -3.09 -10.16
CA PHE A 51 -7.07 -2.33 -8.96
C PHE A 51 -7.38 -0.87 -9.31
N GLY A 52 -8.36 -0.28 -8.63
CA GLY A 52 -8.72 1.12 -8.84
C GLY A 52 -10.12 1.46 -8.37
N VAL A 53 -10.79 2.29 -9.16
CA VAL A 53 -12.18 2.73 -8.95
C VAL A 53 -13.09 1.91 -9.83
N HIS A 54 -14.15 1.35 -9.26
CA HIS A 54 -15.19 0.61 -9.94
C HIS A 54 -16.52 1.40 -10.04
N THR A 55 -16.74 2.31 -9.07
CA THR A 55 -17.88 3.22 -9.04
C THR A 55 -17.41 4.60 -8.64
N GLU A 56 -17.70 5.59 -9.45
CA GLU A 56 -17.27 6.97 -9.20
C GLU A 56 -18.04 7.59 -8.03
N ARG A 57 -17.41 8.51 -7.30
CA ARG A 57 -17.95 9.13 -6.07
C ARG A 57 -19.32 9.75 -6.26
N ALA A 58 -19.62 10.29 -7.44
CA ALA A 58 -20.90 10.93 -7.75
C ALA A 58 -22.09 9.94 -7.80
N GLU A 59 -21.81 8.65 -7.96
CA GLU A 59 -22.81 7.57 -8.05
C GLU A 59 -23.02 6.86 -6.70
N LEU A 60 -22.26 7.25 -5.67
CA LEU A 60 -22.23 6.60 -4.36
C LEU A 60 -22.96 7.40 -3.29
N GLN A 61 -23.55 6.70 -2.33
CA GLN A 61 -24.00 7.29 -1.07
C GLN A 61 -22.80 7.69 -0.20
N ASN A 62 -23.03 8.51 0.83
CA ASN A 62 -21.95 9.06 1.66
C ASN A 62 -21.11 8.01 2.40
N TRP A 63 -21.67 6.83 2.66
CA TRP A 63 -21.02 5.72 3.38
C TRP A 63 -20.45 4.63 2.46
N GLU A 64 -20.70 4.72 1.15
CA GLU A 64 -20.22 3.73 0.20
C GLU A 64 -18.81 4.02 -0.30
N CYS A 65 -18.07 2.99 -0.60
CA CYS A 65 -16.75 3.05 -1.22
C CYS A 65 -16.79 2.34 -2.57
N GLY A 66 -16.46 3.04 -3.63
CA GLY A 66 -16.39 2.49 -4.99
C GLY A 66 -14.97 2.11 -5.45
N GLN A 67 -14.04 2.00 -4.51
CA GLN A 67 -12.63 1.72 -4.77
C GLN A 67 -12.23 0.39 -4.16
N ASP A 68 -11.20 -0.25 -4.74
CA ASP A 68 -10.58 -1.40 -4.10
C ASP A 68 -9.89 -1.00 -2.81
N VAL A 69 -9.87 -1.93 -1.86
CA VAL A 69 -9.17 -1.80 -0.58
C VAL A 69 -7.91 -2.65 -0.61
N VAL A 70 -6.80 -2.07 -0.16
CA VAL A 70 -5.53 -2.77 0.06
C VAL A 70 -5.11 -2.63 1.53
N ALA A 71 -4.98 -3.74 2.22
CA ALA A 71 -4.48 -3.77 3.59
C ALA A 71 -2.95 -3.66 3.61
N LEU A 72 -2.41 -2.82 4.47
CA LEU A 72 -0.98 -2.60 4.64
C LEU A 72 -0.55 -3.10 6.02
N ILE A 73 0.25 -4.19 6.07
CA ILE A 73 0.79 -4.80 7.29
C ILE A 73 2.30 -4.60 7.28
N MET A 74 2.76 -3.43 7.66
CA MET A 74 4.13 -3.01 7.43
C MET A 74 4.71 -2.25 8.62
N HIS A 75 6.05 -2.29 8.74
CA HIS A 75 6.82 -1.32 9.50
C HIS A 75 6.87 0.03 8.77
N ASN A 76 7.39 1.06 9.43
CA ASN A 76 7.26 2.44 8.95
C ASN A 76 8.20 2.85 7.80
N ASP A 77 9.17 2.01 7.39
CA ASP A 77 10.24 2.39 6.45
C ASP A 77 9.76 2.69 5.02
N LEU A 78 9.04 1.74 4.37
CA LEU A 78 8.43 1.92 3.05
C LEU A 78 6.92 2.17 3.11
N TYR A 79 6.37 2.29 4.30
CA TYR A 79 4.94 2.52 4.49
C TYR A 79 4.41 3.74 3.74
N PRO A 80 5.06 4.94 3.80
CA PRO A 80 4.62 6.11 3.04
C PRO A 80 4.59 5.86 1.53
N ASP A 81 5.56 5.11 1.00
CA ASP A 81 5.62 4.76 -0.42
C ASP A 81 4.40 3.93 -0.85
N MET A 82 4.00 2.93 -0.05
CA MET A 82 2.86 2.08 -0.35
C MET A 82 1.54 2.83 -0.23
N VAL A 83 1.37 3.69 0.78
CA VAL A 83 0.20 4.57 0.89
C VAL A 83 0.08 5.47 -0.34
N LEU A 84 1.15 6.15 -0.72
CA LEU A 84 1.15 7.05 -1.88
C LEU A 84 0.93 6.29 -3.19
N ALA A 85 1.44 5.08 -3.33
CA ALA A 85 1.19 4.22 -4.49
C ALA A 85 -0.29 3.84 -4.60
N CYS A 86 -0.92 3.42 -3.50
CA CYS A 86 -2.36 3.15 -3.47
C CYS A 86 -3.18 4.38 -3.86
N LEU A 87 -2.85 5.55 -3.31
CA LEU A 87 -3.54 6.80 -3.64
C LEU A 87 -3.37 7.18 -5.13
N LYS A 88 -2.18 6.95 -5.72
CA LYS A 88 -1.96 7.14 -7.17
C LYS A 88 -2.78 6.17 -8.01
N ALA A 89 -2.94 4.92 -7.57
CA ALA A 89 -3.78 3.92 -8.24
C ALA A 89 -5.29 4.12 -7.97
N ARG A 90 -5.67 5.15 -7.19
CA ARG A 90 -7.05 5.38 -6.74
C ARG A 90 -7.62 4.19 -5.95
N VAL A 91 -6.77 3.59 -5.10
CA VAL A 91 -7.08 2.47 -4.21
C VAL A 91 -7.05 2.96 -2.77
N VAL A 92 -7.89 2.43 -1.91
CA VAL A 92 -7.93 2.79 -0.48
C VAL A 92 -6.89 1.99 0.30
N PRO A 93 -5.81 2.61 0.79
CA PRO A 93 -4.88 1.94 1.70
C PRO A 93 -5.49 1.89 3.12
N VAL A 94 -5.47 0.72 3.73
CA VAL A 94 -5.91 0.54 5.13
C VAL A 94 -4.75 0.04 5.95
N ASN A 95 -4.37 0.82 6.97
CA ASN A 95 -3.32 0.42 7.90
C ASN A 95 -3.82 -0.69 8.83
N VAL A 96 -3.06 -1.79 8.88
CA VAL A 96 -3.27 -2.89 9.83
C VAL A 96 -2.09 -2.90 10.80
N ASN A 97 -2.39 -2.76 12.08
CA ASN A 97 -1.35 -2.71 13.09
C ASN A 97 -0.62 -4.06 13.21
N TYR A 98 0.66 -4.08 12.87
CA TYR A 98 1.50 -5.28 12.92
C TYR A 98 1.76 -5.83 14.34
N HIS A 99 1.39 -5.08 15.38
CA HIS A 99 1.41 -5.55 16.77
C HIS A 99 0.22 -6.43 17.13
N TYR A 100 -0.86 -6.38 16.36
CA TYR A 100 -2.01 -7.24 16.55
C TYR A 100 -1.65 -8.72 16.53
N THR A 101 -2.44 -9.54 17.22
CA THR A 101 -2.35 -11.00 17.12
C THR A 101 -2.87 -11.47 15.76
N PRO A 102 -2.49 -12.67 15.30
CA PRO A 102 -3.04 -13.24 14.06
C PRO A 102 -4.57 -13.27 14.04
N ARG A 103 -5.20 -13.58 15.19
CA ARG A 103 -6.66 -13.59 15.31
C ARG A 103 -7.27 -12.21 15.05
N GLU A 104 -6.74 -11.15 15.67
CA GLU A 104 -7.23 -9.78 15.49
C GLU A 104 -7.04 -9.30 14.06
N VAL A 105 -5.90 -9.65 13.43
CA VAL A 105 -5.67 -9.37 12.01
C VAL A 105 -6.67 -10.12 11.13
N GLY A 106 -6.93 -11.40 11.40
CA GLY A 106 -7.91 -12.20 10.67
C GLY A 106 -9.30 -11.60 10.73
N GLU A 107 -9.79 -11.25 11.94
CA GLU A 107 -11.09 -10.60 12.16
C GLU A 107 -11.19 -9.24 11.42
N LEU A 108 -10.09 -8.47 11.42
CA LEU A 108 -10.03 -7.20 10.70
C LEU A 108 -10.04 -7.38 9.18
N LEU A 109 -9.28 -8.34 8.65
CA LEU A 109 -9.25 -8.64 7.21
C LEU A 109 -10.61 -9.19 6.72
N GLU A 110 -11.29 -10.01 7.53
CA GLU A 110 -12.64 -10.46 7.23
C GLU A 110 -13.63 -9.28 7.14
N TYR A 111 -13.56 -8.35 8.09
CA TYR A 111 -14.39 -7.13 8.08
C TYR A 111 -14.09 -6.23 6.89
N LEU A 112 -12.81 -5.99 6.60
CA LEU A 112 -12.36 -5.09 5.52
C LEU A 112 -12.58 -5.69 4.14
N SER A 113 -12.54 -7.01 4.02
CA SER A 113 -12.57 -7.75 2.75
C SER A 113 -11.62 -7.15 1.70
N PRO A 114 -10.33 -6.94 2.02
CA PRO A 114 -9.42 -6.26 1.13
C PRO A 114 -9.19 -7.10 -0.12
N ARG A 115 -9.16 -6.44 -1.28
CA ARG A 115 -8.83 -7.11 -2.54
C ARG A 115 -7.35 -7.48 -2.63
N GLY A 116 -6.49 -6.71 -1.98
CA GLY A 116 -5.05 -6.97 -1.90
C GLY A 116 -4.47 -6.75 -0.51
N VAL A 117 -3.36 -7.40 -0.25
CA VAL A 117 -2.57 -7.23 0.98
C VAL A 117 -1.12 -6.98 0.62
N ILE A 118 -0.53 -5.93 1.20
CA ILE A 118 0.90 -5.63 1.12
C ILE A 118 1.48 -5.82 2.51
N TYR A 119 2.50 -6.65 2.64
CA TYR A 119 3.09 -6.96 3.93
C TYR A 119 4.62 -6.95 3.87
N HIS A 120 5.29 -6.60 4.98
CA HIS A 120 6.73 -6.80 5.12
C HIS A 120 7.06 -8.27 5.31
N ARG A 121 8.10 -8.73 4.61
CA ARG A 121 8.57 -10.13 4.63
C ARG A 121 8.77 -10.66 6.05
N ALA A 122 9.35 -9.86 6.94
CA ALA A 122 9.56 -10.22 8.34
C ALA A 122 8.26 -10.51 9.11
N LEU A 123 7.13 -10.02 8.66
CA LEU A 123 5.83 -10.23 9.29
C LEU A 123 5.08 -11.44 8.70
N GLY A 124 5.56 -11.99 7.58
CA GLY A 124 4.90 -13.10 6.87
C GLY A 124 4.64 -14.30 7.78
N ALA A 125 5.66 -14.80 8.45
CA ALA A 125 5.54 -15.98 9.32
C ALA A 125 4.52 -15.78 10.46
N LYS A 126 4.43 -14.56 11.01
CA LYS A 126 3.47 -14.23 12.08
C LYS A 126 2.02 -14.32 11.63
N PHE A 127 1.75 -13.97 10.38
CA PHE A 127 0.40 -13.84 9.84
C PHE A 127 0.07 -14.86 8.75
N ALA A 128 0.92 -15.90 8.57
CA ALA A 128 0.82 -16.87 7.48
C ALA A 128 -0.58 -17.52 7.37
N ASP A 129 -1.21 -17.80 8.51
CA ASP A 129 -2.52 -18.46 8.55
C ASP A 129 -3.69 -17.53 8.19
N VAL A 130 -3.49 -16.22 8.20
CA VAL A 130 -4.56 -15.23 8.01
C VAL A 130 -4.37 -14.33 6.80
N LEU A 131 -3.14 -14.16 6.29
CA LEU A 131 -2.86 -13.25 5.18
C LEU A 131 -3.44 -13.68 3.82
N PRO A 132 -3.54 -14.96 3.47
CA PRO A 132 -4.19 -15.34 2.21
C PRO A 132 -5.69 -15.04 2.17
N GLY A 133 -6.34 -14.80 3.30
CA GLY A 133 -7.77 -14.61 3.58
C GLY A 133 -8.68 -14.02 2.49
N GLY A 134 -8.66 -14.62 1.26
CA GLY A 134 -9.50 -14.19 0.15
C GLY A 134 -8.95 -13.04 -0.70
N ALA A 135 -7.78 -12.50 -0.38
CA ALA A 135 -7.15 -11.46 -1.21
C ALA A 135 -6.75 -12.01 -2.59
N GLN A 136 -7.05 -11.26 -3.65
CA GLN A 136 -6.65 -11.61 -5.02
C GLN A 136 -5.16 -11.35 -5.29
N LEU A 137 -4.53 -10.49 -4.48
CA LEU A 137 -3.15 -10.08 -4.64
C LEU A 137 -2.48 -10.01 -3.28
N LEU A 138 -1.37 -10.73 -3.15
CA LEU A 138 -0.49 -10.70 -1.99
C LEU A 138 0.87 -10.17 -2.42
N ILE A 139 1.33 -9.08 -1.83
CA ILE A 139 2.61 -8.45 -2.17
C ILE A 139 3.54 -8.49 -0.95
N SER A 140 4.67 -9.15 -1.11
CA SER A 140 5.77 -9.13 -0.16
C SER A 140 6.67 -7.93 -0.41
N VAL A 141 6.94 -7.15 0.63
CA VAL A 141 7.90 -6.05 0.58
C VAL A 141 9.20 -6.50 1.23
N ASP A 142 10.29 -6.39 0.49
CA ASP A 142 11.62 -6.67 0.98
C ASP A 142 12.04 -5.64 2.04
N ASP A 143 12.21 -6.10 3.25
CA ASP A 143 12.61 -5.33 4.43
C ASP A 143 14.07 -5.62 4.86
N GLY A 144 14.81 -6.36 4.01
CA GLY A 144 16.18 -6.79 4.28
C GLY A 144 16.28 -8.04 5.16
N SER A 145 15.17 -8.69 5.50
CA SER A 145 15.19 -9.98 6.20
C SER A 145 15.45 -11.13 5.23
N ASP A 146 16.15 -12.17 5.70
CA ASP A 146 16.36 -13.42 4.95
C ASP A 146 15.18 -14.40 5.06
N LEU A 147 14.02 -13.93 5.54
CA LEU A 147 12.84 -14.76 5.72
C LEU A 147 12.16 -15.07 4.39
N PRO A 148 11.51 -16.25 4.25
CA PRO A 148 10.81 -16.60 3.03
C PRO A 148 9.55 -15.75 2.83
N GLU A 149 9.19 -15.54 1.58
CA GLU A 149 7.89 -14.99 1.21
C GLU A 149 6.79 -16.03 1.44
N LEU A 150 5.58 -15.56 1.68
CA LEU A 150 4.42 -16.44 1.74
C LEU A 150 4.11 -17.01 0.36
N PRO A 151 3.59 -18.25 0.27
CA PRO A 151 3.17 -18.82 -1.00
C PRO A 151 2.16 -17.93 -1.72
N GLY A 152 2.42 -17.65 -2.99
CA GLY A 152 1.56 -16.82 -3.84
C GLY A 152 1.79 -15.30 -3.73
N ALA A 153 2.78 -14.87 -2.94
CA ALA A 153 3.19 -13.47 -2.91
C ALA A 153 4.06 -13.11 -4.12
#